data_1b3b6838c9a7145ca641e62b92f42d95
#
_entry.id   1b3b6838c9a7145ca641e62b92f42d95
#
_cell.length_a   1.000
_cell.length_b   1.000
_cell.length_c   1.000
_cell.angle_alpha   90.00
_cell.angle_beta   90.00
_cell.angle_gamma   90.00
#
_symmetry.space_group_name_H-M   'P 1'
#
loop_
_entity.id
_entity.type
_entity.pdbx_description
1 polymer ?
#
loop_
_entity_poly.entity_id
_entity_poly.type
_entity_poly.pdbx_seq_one_letter_code
_entity_poly.pdbx_strand_id
1 'polypeptide(L)'
;MRIIGICGGSGSGKTTLANNLKQHFGCKKMAYIGCDSYYKKNNHLSFKKRSKLNFDHPDLIDFELLFDDLNSLKNLEKIYIPKYSYKTHKRLKTKRPQNPRSLIVLEGLHILYDNRILNL
;
A
#
# COMPACT_ATOMS: atom_id res chain seq x y z
N MET A 1 9.39 15.49 -4.87
CA MET A 1 8.96 14.09 -4.65
C MET A 1 8.24 13.58 -5.89
N ARG A 2 8.56 12.39 -6.32
CA ARG A 2 7.89 11.72 -7.44
C ARG A 2 7.23 10.43 -6.94
N ILE A 3 6.07 10.11 -7.51
CA ILE A 3 5.35 8.87 -7.22
C ILE A 3 5.30 8.05 -8.50
N ILE A 4 5.77 6.82 -8.43
CA ILE A 4 5.67 5.84 -9.52
C ILE A 4 4.67 4.78 -9.09
N GLY A 5 3.60 4.60 -9.87
CA GLY A 5 2.63 3.54 -9.67
C GLY A 5 2.98 2.30 -10.48
N ILE A 6 2.98 1.14 -9.83
CA ILE A 6 3.13 -0.16 -10.49
C ILE A 6 1.83 -0.93 -10.28
N CYS A 7 1.08 -1.12 -11.36
CA CYS A 7 -0.20 -1.81 -11.35
C CYS A 7 -0.09 -3.11 -12.12
N GLY A 8 -0.79 -4.14 -11.67
CA GLY A 8 -0.85 -5.42 -12.36
C GLY A 8 -1.45 -6.50 -11.48
N GLY A 9 -1.95 -7.57 -12.11
CA GLY A 9 -2.47 -8.73 -11.41
C GLY A 9 -1.37 -9.55 -10.72
N SER A 10 -1.79 -10.49 -9.91
CA SER A 10 -0.88 -11.46 -9.29
C SER A 10 -0.08 -12.20 -10.36
N GLY A 11 1.24 -12.35 -10.15
CA GLY A 11 2.12 -13.03 -11.09
C GLY A 11 2.52 -12.22 -12.33
N SER A 12 2.16 -10.94 -12.40
CA SER A 12 2.53 -10.06 -13.54
C SER A 12 3.96 -9.50 -13.47
N GLY A 13 4.70 -9.78 -12.38
CA GLY A 13 6.06 -9.30 -12.19
C GLY A 13 6.17 -7.94 -11.52
N LYS A 14 5.07 -7.37 -11.00
CA LYS A 14 5.09 -6.06 -10.33
C LYS A 14 5.96 -6.02 -9.09
N THR A 15 5.96 -7.10 -8.30
CA THR A 15 6.82 -7.21 -7.10
C THR A 15 8.29 -7.28 -7.49
N THR A 16 8.62 -8.02 -8.55
CA THR A 16 9.99 -8.11 -9.07
C THR A 16 10.48 -6.74 -9.53
N LEU A 17 9.67 -6.00 -10.27
CA LEU A 17 10.01 -4.66 -10.72
C LEU A 17 10.22 -3.72 -9.53
N ALA A 18 9.33 -3.73 -8.54
CA ALA A 18 9.45 -2.92 -7.34
C ALA A 18 10.74 -3.23 -6.57
N ASN A 19 11.09 -4.51 -6.42
CA ASN A 19 12.34 -4.92 -5.77
C ASN A 19 13.57 -4.46 -6.54
N ASN A 20 13.55 -4.52 -7.86
CA ASN A 20 14.65 -4.03 -8.70
C ASN A 20 14.85 -2.52 -8.54
N LEU A 21 13.76 -1.76 -8.49
CA LEU A 21 13.82 -0.32 -8.23
C LEU A 21 14.38 -0.03 -6.83
N LYS A 22 13.96 -0.80 -5.83
CA LYS A 22 14.46 -0.67 -4.46
C LYS A 22 15.97 -0.93 -4.37
N GLN A 23 16.48 -1.94 -5.07
CA GLN A 23 17.90 -2.23 -5.14
C GLN A 23 18.68 -1.10 -5.84
N HIS A 24 18.11 -0.55 -6.91
CA HIS A 24 18.76 0.51 -7.68
C HIS A 24 18.84 1.83 -6.90
N PHE A 25 17.75 2.28 -6.30
CA PHE A 25 17.69 3.58 -5.63
C PHE A 25 18.08 3.54 -4.15
N GLY A 26 17.84 2.42 -3.46
CA GLY A 26 18.11 2.28 -2.04
C GLY A 26 17.07 2.96 -1.14
N CYS A 27 17.04 2.55 0.13
CA CYS A 27 16.05 3.03 1.10
C CYS A 27 16.20 4.51 1.51
N LYS A 28 17.35 5.12 1.23
CA LYS A 28 17.57 6.55 1.49
C LYS A 28 16.89 7.45 0.47
N LYS A 29 16.68 6.96 -0.75
CA LYS A 29 16.08 7.73 -1.85
C LYS A 29 14.65 7.29 -2.17
N MET A 30 14.30 6.05 -1.88
CA MET A 30 13.04 5.45 -2.28
C MET A 30 12.25 4.92 -1.08
N ALA A 31 10.96 5.24 -1.04
CA ALA A 31 9.98 4.59 -0.18
C ALA A 31 9.16 3.62 -1.03
N TYR A 32 8.94 2.42 -0.51
CA TYR A 32 8.06 1.42 -1.11
C TYR A 32 6.78 1.30 -0.31
N ILE A 33 5.65 1.40 -0.99
CA ILE A 33 4.33 1.26 -0.39
C ILE A 33 3.52 0.27 -1.22
N GLY A 34 3.15 -0.84 -0.59
CA GLY A 34 2.23 -1.82 -1.19
C GLY A 34 0.80 -1.54 -0.77
N CYS A 35 -0.12 -1.44 -1.72
CA CYS A 35 -1.55 -1.25 -1.42
C CYS A 35 -2.11 -2.38 -0.57
N ASP A 36 -1.54 -3.57 -0.64
CA ASP A 36 -1.95 -4.73 0.16
C ASP A 36 -1.87 -4.47 1.67
N SER A 37 -1.01 -3.54 2.09
CA SER A 37 -0.93 -3.15 3.51
C SER A 37 -2.15 -2.38 3.97
N TYR A 38 -2.93 -1.83 3.05
CA TYR A 38 -4.07 -0.93 3.32
C TYR A 38 -5.43 -1.62 3.25
N TYR A 39 -5.51 -2.94 3.36
CA TYR A 39 -6.80 -3.59 3.52
C TYR A 39 -7.53 -3.05 4.75
N LYS A 40 -8.84 -2.80 4.59
CA LYS A 40 -9.69 -2.27 5.66
C LYS A 40 -9.70 -3.19 6.87
N LYS A 41 -9.87 -2.61 8.05
CA LYS A 41 -10.14 -3.35 9.27
C LYS A 41 -11.49 -4.03 9.14
N ASN A 42 -11.52 -5.34 9.21
CA ASN A 42 -12.74 -6.13 9.26
C ASN A 42 -12.82 -6.90 10.59
N ASN A 43 -12.36 -6.27 11.67
CA ASN A 43 -12.24 -6.88 12.99
C ASN A 43 -13.60 -7.24 13.61
N HIS A 44 -14.69 -6.60 13.15
CA HIS A 44 -16.07 -6.92 13.55
C HIS A 44 -16.57 -8.23 12.97
N LEU A 45 -15.92 -8.77 11.94
CA LEU A 45 -16.27 -10.06 11.33
C LEU A 45 -15.53 -11.20 12.03
N SER A 46 -16.16 -12.40 12.07
CA SER A 46 -15.47 -13.62 12.48
C SER A 46 -14.37 -13.99 11.47
N PHE A 47 -13.38 -14.80 11.90
CA PHE A 47 -12.34 -15.29 11.00
C PHE A 47 -12.93 -15.99 9.77
N LYS A 48 -13.98 -16.82 9.97
CA LYS A 48 -14.64 -17.53 8.87
C LYS A 48 -15.23 -16.56 7.84
N LYS A 49 -15.86 -15.47 8.29
CA LYS A 49 -16.41 -14.43 7.39
C LYS A 49 -15.29 -13.64 6.70
N ARG A 50 -14.22 -13.27 7.43
CA ARG A 50 -13.07 -12.57 6.85
C ARG A 50 -12.38 -13.38 5.76
N SER A 51 -12.20 -14.69 5.97
CA SER A 51 -11.55 -15.56 4.99
C SER A 51 -12.32 -15.71 3.67
N LYS A 52 -13.62 -15.38 3.68
CA LYS A 52 -14.49 -15.43 2.49
C LYS A 52 -14.55 -14.09 1.73
N LEU A 53 -13.93 -13.04 2.22
CA LEU A 53 -13.90 -11.75 1.53
C LEU A 53 -13.15 -11.87 0.20
N ASN A 54 -13.65 -11.15 -0.81
CA ASN A 54 -12.97 -11.05 -2.10
C ASN A 54 -11.87 -9.98 -2.02
N PHE A 55 -10.64 -10.39 -1.71
CA PHE A 55 -9.49 -9.49 -1.59
C PHE A 55 -9.03 -8.87 -2.92
N ASP A 56 -9.56 -9.34 -4.05
CA ASP A 56 -9.34 -8.71 -5.35
C ASP A 56 -10.31 -7.54 -5.62
N HIS A 57 -11.28 -7.32 -4.72
CA HIS A 57 -12.22 -6.20 -4.88
C HIS A 57 -11.63 -4.90 -4.33
N PRO A 58 -11.68 -3.78 -5.09
CA PRO A 58 -11.08 -2.52 -4.65
C PRO A 58 -11.72 -1.93 -3.39
N ASP A 59 -12.98 -2.25 -3.08
CA ASP A 59 -13.67 -1.76 -1.88
C ASP A 59 -13.02 -2.25 -0.58
N LEU A 60 -12.19 -3.29 -0.61
CA LEU A 60 -11.48 -3.77 0.58
C LEU A 60 -10.23 -2.96 0.89
N ILE A 61 -9.76 -2.12 -0.02
CA ILE A 61 -8.63 -1.22 0.21
C ILE A 61 -9.11 0.06 0.88
N ASP A 62 -8.41 0.48 1.93
CA ASP A 62 -8.64 1.76 2.62
C ASP A 62 -7.94 2.88 1.85
N PHE A 63 -8.57 3.31 0.74
CA PHE A 63 -8.02 4.38 -0.11
C PHE A 63 -7.96 5.73 0.60
N GLU A 64 -8.84 5.97 1.57
CA GLU A 64 -8.81 7.20 2.37
C GLU A 64 -7.50 7.30 3.14
N LEU A 65 -7.15 6.25 3.88
CA LEU A 65 -5.90 6.21 4.63
C LEU A 65 -4.69 6.24 3.69
N LEU A 66 -4.73 5.51 2.57
CA LEU A 66 -3.65 5.51 1.60
C LEU A 66 -3.43 6.91 1.01
N PHE A 67 -4.49 7.60 0.65
CA PHE A 67 -4.42 8.97 0.13
C PHE A 67 -3.83 9.92 1.18
N ASP A 68 -4.33 9.86 2.42
CA ASP A 68 -3.84 10.70 3.51
C ASP A 68 -2.35 10.48 3.77
N ASP A 69 -1.91 9.23 3.79
CA ASP A 69 -0.50 8.88 3.98
C ASP A 69 0.38 9.39 2.84
N LEU A 70 -0.05 9.20 1.59
CA LEU A 70 0.70 9.72 0.43
C LEU A 70 0.79 11.24 0.45
N ASN A 71 -0.30 11.90 0.82
CA ASN A 71 -0.33 13.35 0.92
C ASN A 71 0.57 13.87 2.04
N SER A 72 0.59 13.19 3.19
CA SER A 72 1.52 13.49 4.28
C SER A 72 2.98 13.36 3.84
N LEU A 73 3.32 12.31 3.12
CA LEU A 73 4.68 12.14 2.57
C LEU A 73 5.06 13.27 1.59
N LYS A 74 4.10 13.73 0.77
CA LYS A 74 4.32 14.87 -0.13
C LYS A 74 4.57 16.16 0.66
N ASN A 75 3.98 16.30 1.82
CA ASN A 75 4.18 17.43 2.74
C ASN A 75 5.40 17.23 3.66
N LEU A 76 6.25 16.26 3.35
CA LEU A 76 7.47 15.94 4.09
C LEU A 76 7.20 15.46 5.53
N GLU A 77 6.04 14.89 5.77
CA GLU A 77 5.65 14.33 7.05
C GLU A 77 5.91 12.81 7.08
N LYS A 78 6.35 12.31 8.24
CA LYS A 78 6.53 10.89 8.49
C LYS A 78 5.17 10.22 8.63
N ILE A 79 5.03 9.04 8.05
CA ILE A 79 3.81 8.23 8.18
C ILE A 79 4.11 6.89 8.87
N TYR A 80 3.02 6.19 9.22
CA TYR A 80 3.07 4.84 9.79
C TYR A 80 2.20 3.92 8.94
N ILE A 81 2.86 3.15 8.07
CA ILE A 81 2.20 2.25 7.13
C ILE A 81 1.57 1.09 7.91
N PRO A 82 0.28 0.79 7.72
CA PRO A 82 -0.35 -0.34 8.38
C PRO A 82 0.26 -1.66 7.93
N LYS A 83 0.16 -2.67 8.77
CA LYS A 83 0.53 -4.05 8.46
C LYS A 83 -0.72 -4.91 8.46
N TYR A 84 -0.84 -5.76 7.45
CA TYR A 84 -1.96 -6.67 7.30
C TYR A 84 -1.48 -8.13 7.34
N SER A 85 -2.19 -8.96 8.09
CA SER A 85 -1.89 -10.40 8.20
C SER A 85 -2.80 -11.20 7.28
N TYR A 86 -2.23 -11.86 6.27
CA TYR A 86 -2.96 -12.79 5.40
C TYR A 86 -3.36 -14.08 6.13
N LYS A 87 -2.66 -14.41 7.22
CA LYS A 87 -2.97 -15.60 8.03
C LYS A 87 -4.26 -15.42 8.83
N THR A 88 -4.47 -14.23 9.41
CA THR A 88 -5.64 -13.93 10.24
C THR A 88 -6.67 -13.07 9.54
N HIS A 89 -6.37 -12.57 8.33
CA HIS A 89 -7.18 -11.61 7.59
C HIS A 89 -7.55 -10.37 8.42
N LYS A 90 -6.56 -9.86 9.17
CA LYS A 90 -6.71 -8.67 10.02
C LYS A 90 -5.58 -7.68 9.80
N ARG A 91 -5.90 -6.40 9.98
CA ARG A 91 -4.89 -5.36 10.17
C ARG A 91 -4.27 -5.54 11.55
N LEU A 92 -2.95 -5.60 11.60
CA LEU A 92 -2.20 -5.73 12.84
C LEU A 92 -2.18 -4.40 13.61
N LYS A 93 -1.92 -4.47 14.93
CA LYS A 93 -1.74 -3.27 15.77
C LYS A 93 -0.41 -2.55 15.48
N THR A 94 0.61 -3.30 15.06
CA THR A 94 1.91 -2.74 14.71
C THR A 94 1.88 -2.06 13.35
N LYS A 95 2.67 -0.99 13.21
CA LYS A 95 2.80 -0.23 11.96
C LYS A 95 4.28 -0.07 11.63
N ARG A 96 4.58 0.15 10.35
CA ARG A 96 5.94 0.39 9.88
C ARG A 96 6.16 1.89 9.64
N PRO A 97 7.12 2.54 10.33
CA PRO A 97 7.41 3.95 10.09
C PRO A 97 8.03 4.14 8.70
N GLN A 98 7.64 5.20 8.03
CA GLN A 98 8.19 5.60 6.74
C GLN A 98 8.43 7.09 6.73
N ASN A 99 9.69 7.48 6.59
CA ASN A 99 10.06 8.88 6.38
C ASN A 99 9.82 9.29 4.92
N PRO A 100 9.61 10.58 4.65
CA PRO A 100 9.57 11.09 3.29
C PRO A 100 10.83 10.74 2.50
N ARG A 101 10.66 10.49 1.21
CA ARG A 101 11.75 10.20 0.28
C ARG A 101 11.51 10.95 -1.04
N SER A 102 12.55 11.14 -1.81
CA SER A 102 12.45 11.81 -3.12
C SER A 102 11.65 11.00 -4.14
N LEU A 103 11.60 9.68 -3.97
CA LEU A 103 10.85 8.77 -4.81
C LEU A 103 9.94 7.88 -3.96
N ILE A 104 8.67 7.78 -4.33
CA ILE A 104 7.73 6.81 -3.77
C ILE A 104 7.34 5.83 -4.87
N VAL A 105 7.49 4.54 -4.61
CA VAL A 105 6.97 3.48 -5.47
C VAL A 105 5.73 2.91 -4.78
N LEU A 106 4.59 3.12 -5.42
CA LEU A 106 3.29 2.60 -4.99
C LEU A 106 2.94 1.40 -5.88
N GLU A 107 2.78 0.24 -5.27
CA GLU A 107 2.52 -1.01 -5.99
C GLU A 107 1.22 -1.64 -5.53
N GLY A 108 0.41 -2.13 -6.48
CA GLY A 108 -0.79 -2.86 -6.16
C GLY A 108 -1.73 -3.06 -7.33
N LEU A 109 -2.67 -3.98 -7.17
CA LEU A 109 -3.66 -4.33 -8.19
C LEU A 109 -4.60 -3.15 -8.50
N HIS A 110 -4.99 -2.37 -7.49
CA HIS A 110 -6.04 -1.35 -7.60
C HIS A 110 -5.53 0.10 -7.46
N ILE A 111 -4.25 0.35 -7.67
CA ILE A 111 -3.70 1.72 -7.51
C ILE A 111 -4.32 2.74 -8.46
N LEU A 112 -4.87 2.29 -9.57
CA LEU A 112 -5.52 3.17 -10.56
C LEU A 112 -7.02 3.39 -10.29
N TYR A 113 -7.56 2.82 -9.24
CA TYR A 113 -8.99 2.87 -8.94
C TYR A 113 -9.43 4.24 -8.38
N ASP A 114 -8.61 4.85 -7.54
CA ASP A 114 -8.96 6.10 -6.84
C ASP A 114 -8.33 7.31 -7.55
N ASN A 115 -9.19 8.19 -8.08
CA ASN A 115 -8.76 9.38 -8.82
C ASN A 115 -7.92 10.35 -8.00
N ARG A 116 -8.11 10.41 -6.68
CA ARG A 116 -7.31 11.26 -5.81
C ARG A 116 -5.85 10.82 -5.80
N ILE A 117 -5.62 9.52 -5.84
CA ILE A 117 -4.27 8.94 -5.89
C ILE A 117 -3.65 9.18 -7.27
N LEU A 118 -4.44 9.02 -8.34
CA LEU A 118 -3.96 9.29 -9.70
C LEU A 118 -3.51 10.74 -9.90
N ASN A 119 -4.10 11.67 -9.17
CA ASN A 119 -3.81 13.10 -9.30
C ASN A 119 -2.68 13.58 -8.37
N LEU A 120 -2.10 12.70 -7.60
CA LEU A 120 -0.93 13.02 -6.77
C LEU A 120 0.33 13.11 -7.61
#